data_7c583c0286d72462e1917258e0c58721
#
_entry.id   7c583c0286d72462e1917258e0c58721
#
_cell.length_a   1.000
_cell.length_b   1.000
_cell.length_c   1.000
_cell.angle_alpha   90.00
_cell.angle_beta   90.00
_cell.angle_gamma   90.00
#
_symmetry.space_group_name_H-M   'P 1'
#
loop_
_entity.id
_entity.type
_entity.pdbx_description
1 polymer ?
#
loop_
_entity_poly.entity_id
_entity_poly.type
_entity_poly.pdbx_seq_one_letter_code
_entity_poly.pdbx_strand_id
1 'polypeptide(L)'
;MTGVQTCALPIFEIVEVADEKTPDHASETVENAIRDKEGERILKYVKEDSYVITLEIRGKMLTSEELSEKVDTLGVQGISHIIFIIGGSIGLGKEVLKRPDYALSFSKMTFPHQLMRVILLEQIYRSYRIINHEPYHK
;
A
#
# COMPACT_ATOMS: atom_id res chain seq x y z
N MET A 1 3.82 1.85 4.68
CA MET A 1 2.53 1.75 5.36
C MET A 1 2.11 3.14 5.81
N THR A 2 0.88 3.52 5.58
CA THR A 2 0.39 4.87 5.84
C THR A 2 -0.87 4.83 6.68
N GLY A 3 -0.91 5.64 7.75
CA GLY A 3 -2.09 5.79 8.59
C GLY A 3 -2.67 7.20 8.48
N VAL A 4 -3.99 7.30 8.55
CA VAL A 4 -4.71 8.56 8.57
C VAL A 4 -5.64 8.58 9.77
N GLN A 5 -5.56 9.64 10.57
CA GLN A 5 -6.47 9.83 11.70
C GLN A 5 -7.64 10.73 11.35
N THR A 6 -8.75 10.56 12.09
CA THR A 6 -9.99 11.34 11.90
C THR A 6 -9.91 12.78 12.42
N CYS A 7 -8.88 13.13 13.16
CA CYS A 7 -8.68 14.52 13.59
C CYS A 7 -8.16 15.38 12.43
N ALA A 8 -8.21 16.71 12.60
CA ALA A 8 -8.02 17.69 11.54
C ALA A 8 -6.71 17.58 10.74
N LEU A 9 -5.71 16.86 11.22
CA LEU A 9 -4.44 16.65 10.53
C LEU A 9 -4.19 15.15 10.35
N PRO A 10 -4.02 14.66 9.12
CA PRO A 10 -3.64 13.28 8.88
C PRO A 10 -2.27 13.01 9.49
N ILE A 11 -2.17 11.91 10.24
CA ILE A 11 -0.89 11.40 10.70
C ILE A 11 -0.40 10.40 9.67
N PHE A 12 0.79 10.63 9.21
CA PHE A 12 1.45 9.84 8.20
C PHE A 12 2.61 9.08 8.82
N GLU A 13 2.62 7.78 8.68
CA GLU A 13 3.69 6.93 9.21
C GLU A 13 4.18 5.98 8.13
N ILE A 14 5.49 5.85 8.01
CA ILE A 14 6.12 4.86 7.14
C ILE A 14 6.76 3.81 8.04
N VAL A 15 6.36 2.56 7.85
CA VAL A 15 6.96 1.42 8.54
C VAL A 15 7.71 0.59 7.51
N GLU A 16 9.01 0.48 7.71
CA GLU A 16 9.88 -0.36 6.88
C GLU A 16 10.13 -1.68 7.61
N VAL A 17 9.75 -2.76 6.95
CA VAL A 17 9.91 -4.12 7.48
C VAL A 17 11.20 -4.70 6.94
N ALA A 18 11.96 -5.39 7.79
CA ALA A 18 13.23 -5.99 7.39
C ALA A 18 13.05 -7.00 6.27
N ASP A 19 13.86 -6.87 5.23
CA ASP A 19 13.90 -7.79 4.10
C ASP A 19 14.65 -9.06 4.48
N GLU A 20 14.20 -10.19 3.91
CA GLU A 20 14.97 -11.42 3.89
C GLU A 20 15.88 -11.42 2.65
N LYS A 21 17.11 -11.91 2.84
CA LYS A 21 18.04 -12.03 1.74
C LYS A 21 17.60 -13.16 0.80
N THR A 22 17.36 -12.82 -0.48
CA THR A 22 17.02 -13.79 -1.50
C THR A 22 18.28 -14.30 -2.16
N PRO A 23 18.58 -15.61 -2.12
CA PRO A 23 19.72 -16.18 -2.84
C PRO A 23 19.55 -16.04 -4.35
N ASP A 24 20.68 -15.89 -5.05
CA ASP A 24 20.67 -15.93 -6.52
C ASP A 24 20.14 -17.30 -6.98
N HIS A 25 19.31 -17.28 -8.00
CA HIS A 25 18.68 -18.50 -8.55
C HIS A 25 17.88 -19.31 -7.51
N ALA A 26 17.25 -18.63 -6.56
CA ALA A 26 16.40 -19.28 -5.56
C ALA A 26 15.24 -20.04 -6.23
N SER A 27 14.92 -21.21 -5.69
CA SER A 27 13.76 -21.97 -6.14
C SER A 27 12.46 -21.26 -5.71
N GLU A 28 11.37 -21.61 -6.38
CA GLU A 28 10.05 -21.08 -6.02
C GLU A 28 9.69 -21.38 -4.55
N THR A 29 10.05 -22.53 -4.05
CA THR A 29 9.83 -22.91 -2.66
C THR A 29 10.58 -21.99 -1.70
N VAL A 30 11.83 -21.66 -2.00
CA VAL A 30 12.64 -20.76 -1.19
C VAL A 30 12.07 -19.32 -1.24
N GLU A 31 11.70 -18.86 -2.43
CA GLU A 31 11.07 -17.54 -2.58
C GLU A 31 9.75 -17.44 -1.83
N ASN A 32 8.93 -18.49 -1.88
CA ASN A 32 7.66 -18.53 -1.12
C ASN A 32 7.91 -18.45 0.39
N ALA A 33 8.91 -19.18 0.89
CA ALA A 33 9.28 -19.12 2.31
C ALA A 33 9.72 -17.71 2.73
N ILE A 34 10.47 -17.03 1.87
CA ILE A 34 10.92 -15.64 2.10
C ILE A 34 9.72 -14.69 2.11
N ARG A 35 8.83 -14.79 1.12
CA ARG A 35 7.60 -13.98 1.08
C ARG A 35 6.73 -14.17 2.32
N ASP A 36 6.64 -15.41 2.79
CA ASP A 36 5.83 -15.73 3.97
C ASP A 36 6.43 -15.11 5.24
N LYS A 37 7.76 -15.14 5.39
CA LYS A 37 8.44 -14.50 6.52
C LYS A 37 8.28 -12.98 6.50
N GLU A 38 8.50 -12.37 5.37
CA GLU A 38 8.30 -10.93 5.19
C GLU A 38 6.84 -10.56 5.44
N GLY A 39 5.92 -11.38 4.96
CA GLY A 39 4.48 -11.20 5.15
C GLY A 39 4.07 -11.25 6.62
N GLU A 40 4.62 -12.16 7.40
CA GLU A 40 4.38 -12.22 8.85
C GLU A 40 4.80 -10.94 9.55
N ARG A 41 5.94 -10.38 9.14
CA ARG A 41 6.43 -9.11 9.69
C ARG A 41 5.51 -7.95 9.34
N ILE A 42 5.04 -7.89 8.12
CA ILE A 42 4.09 -6.87 7.66
C ILE A 42 2.78 -6.97 8.44
N LEU A 43 2.22 -8.17 8.54
CA LEU A 43 0.92 -8.39 9.19
C LEU A 43 0.91 -8.05 10.67
N LYS A 44 2.05 -8.03 11.34
CA LYS A 44 2.15 -7.56 12.73
C LYS A 44 1.76 -6.09 12.89
N TYR A 45 1.92 -5.29 11.84
CA TYR A 45 1.56 -3.87 11.86
C TYR A 45 0.14 -3.60 11.35
N VAL A 46 -0.55 -4.63 10.87
CA VAL A 46 -1.88 -4.49 10.29
C VAL A 46 -2.92 -4.81 11.38
N LYS A 47 -3.67 -3.79 11.77
CA LYS A 47 -4.76 -3.95 12.72
C LYS A 47 -6.01 -4.46 12.00
N GLU A 48 -6.81 -5.23 12.72
CA GLU A 48 -8.01 -5.86 12.17
C GLU A 48 -9.04 -4.85 11.63
N ASP A 49 -9.16 -3.70 12.30
CA ASP A 49 -10.10 -2.63 11.94
C ASP A 49 -9.56 -1.66 10.88
N SER A 50 -8.34 -1.86 10.41
CA SER A 50 -7.75 -1.03 9.37
C SER A 50 -8.28 -1.42 7.99
N TYR A 51 -8.42 -0.42 7.12
CA TYR A 51 -8.67 -0.67 5.69
C TYR A 51 -7.34 -0.85 4.98
N VAL A 52 -7.15 -2.00 4.36
CA VAL A 52 -5.86 -2.38 3.77
C VAL A 52 -5.92 -2.33 2.25
N ILE A 53 -5.00 -1.59 1.67
CA ILE A 53 -4.80 -1.50 0.22
C ILE A 53 -3.42 -2.06 -0.09
N THR A 54 -3.37 -3.16 -0.84
CA THR A 54 -2.10 -3.70 -1.34
C THR A 54 -1.82 -3.16 -2.73
N LEU A 55 -0.55 -2.87 -3.01
CA LEU A 55 -0.11 -2.53 -4.36
C LEU A 55 0.24 -3.80 -5.10
N GLU A 56 -0.54 -4.10 -6.12
CA GLU A 56 -0.42 -5.33 -6.91
C GLU A 56 -0.54 -5.02 -8.39
N ILE A 57 0.33 -5.61 -9.20
CA ILE A 57 0.28 -5.42 -10.67
C ILE A 57 -1.07 -5.84 -11.23
N ARG A 58 -1.66 -6.90 -10.68
CA ARG A 58 -2.97 -7.42 -11.10
C ARG A 58 -4.15 -6.79 -10.39
N GLY A 59 -3.91 -5.75 -9.61
CA GLY A 59 -4.96 -5.00 -8.96
C GLY A 59 -5.76 -4.13 -9.92
N LYS A 60 -6.72 -3.39 -9.39
CA LYS A 60 -7.50 -2.44 -10.15
C LYS A 60 -6.74 -1.14 -10.35
N MET A 61 -6.77 -0.62 -11.57
CA MET A 61 -6.18 0.68 -11.88
C MET A 61 -7.20 1.78 -11.62
N LEU A 62 -6.74 2.85 -10.98
CA LEU A 62 -7.52 4.04 -10.70
C LEU A 62 -6.82 5.27 -11.27
N THR A 63 -7.60 6.28 -11.64
CA THR A 63 -7.05 7.60 -11.88
C THR A 63 -6.70 8.26 -10.52
N SER A 64 -5.93 9.34 -10.57
CA SER A 64 -5.62 10.12 -9.34
C SER A 64 -6.90 10.64 -8.69
N GLU A 65 -7.87 11.09 -9.49
CA GLU A 65 -9.16 11.56 -9.03
C GLU A 65 -9.97 10.43 -8.37
N GLU A 66 -9.99 9.25 -8.97
CA GLU A 66 -10.67 8.09 -8.41
C GLU A 66 -10.05 7.63 -7.10
N LEU A 67 -8.71 7.66 -6.98
CA LEU A 67 -8.04 7.35 -5.73
C LEU A 67 -8.40 8.36 -4.64
N SER A 68 -8.41 9.66 -4.96
CA SER A 68 -8.79 10.71 -4.01
C SER A 68 -10.24 10.54 -3.54
N GLU A 69 -11.15 10.22 -4.44
CA GLU A 69 -12.55 9.96 -4.12
C GLU A 69 -12.70 8.74 -3.21
N LYS A 70 -11.93 7.70 -3.47
CA LYS A 70 -11.93 6.49 -2.62
C LYS A 70 -11.46 6.82 -1.20
N VAL A 71 -10.36 7.55 -1.06
CA VAL A 71 -9.84 7.96 0.26
C VAL A 71 -10.86 8.82 0.99
N ASP A 72 -11.47 9.77 0.32
CA ASP A 72 -12.49 10.64 0.89
C ASP A 72 -13.72 9.85 1.33
N THR A 73 -14.22 8.95 0.49
CA THR A 73 -15.35 8.09 0.80
C THR A 73 -15.10 7.20 2.01
N LEU A 74 -13.90 6.63 2.13
CA LEU A 74 -13.52 5.83 3.29
C LEU A 74 -13.55 6.67 4.57
N GLY A 75 -13.08 7.90 4.52
CA GLY A 75 -13.16 8.83 5.65
C GLY A 75 -14.59 9.14 6.06
N VAL A 76 -15.47 9.38 5.09
CA VAL A 76 -16.91 9.62 5.33
C VAL A 76 -17.59 8.39 5.95
N GLN A 77 -17.17 7.19 5.57
CA GLN A 77 -17.67 5.94 6.12
C GLN A 77 -17.15 5.62 7.54
N GLY A 78 -16.30 6.48 8.09
CA GLY A 78 -15.76 6.29 9.43
C GLY A 78 -14.47 5.48 9.50
N ILE A 79 -13.83 5.21 8.38
CA ILE A 79 -12.53 4.54 8.36
C ILE A 79 -11.46 5.56 8.80
N SER A 80 -10.87 5.31 9.95
CA SER A 80 -9.87 6.20 10.54
C SER A 80 -8.43 5.81 10.21
N HIS A 81 -8.22 4.61 9.68
CA HIS A 81 -6.89 4.09 9.44
C HIS A 81 -6.83 3.31 8.12
N ILE A 82 -6.07 3.85 7.18
CA ILE A 82 -5.80 3.22 5.89
C ILE A 82 -4.34 2.79 5.87
N ILE A 83 -4.09 1.54 5.52
CA ILE A 83 -2.76 0.98 5.39
C ILE A 83 -2.51 0.62 3.93
N PHE A 84 -1.44 1.17 3.36
CA PHE A 84 -0.94 0.76 2.05
C PHE A 84 0.24 -0.20 2.25
N ILE A 85 0.23 -1.32 1.56
CA ILE A 85 1.30 -2.32 1.62
C ILE A 85 2.00 -2.39 0.28
N ILE A 86 3.31 -2.21 0.30
CA ILE A 86 4.19 -2.38 -0.86
C ILE A 86 5.04 -3.62 -0.60
N GLY A 87 5.08 -4.53 -1.56
CA GLY A 87 5.92 -5.72 -1.49
C GLY A 87 7.39 -5.42 -1.72
N GLY A 88 8.24 -6.37 -1.34
CA GLY A 88 9.66 -6.33 -1.65
C GLY A 88 9.97 -6.79 -3.08
N SER A 89 11.23 -7.11 -3.34
CA SER A 89 11.72 -7.47 -4.69
C SER A 89 11.04 -8.70 -5.29
N ILE A 90 10.58 -9.63 -4.48
CA ILE A 90 9.90 -10.85 -4.93
C ILE A 90 8.38 -10.82 -4.72
N GLY A 91 7.84 -9.65 -4.37
CA GLY A 91 6.40 -9.45 -4.20
C GLY A 91 5.88 -9.81 -2.81
N LEU A 92 4.57 -9.98 -2.71
CA LEU A 92 3.86 -10.25 -1.46
C LEU A 92 3.56 -11.73 -1.29
N GLY A 93 3.62 -12.20 -0.04
CA GLY A 93 3.26 -13.56 0.31
C GLY A 93 1.74 -13.81 0.29
N LYS A 94 1.36 -15.08 0.26
CA LYS A 94 -0.04 -15.50 0.14
C LYS A 94 -0.96 -14.98 1.25
N GLU A 95 -0.47 -14.90 2.50
CA GLU A 95 -1.27 -14.43 3.62
C GLU A 95 -1.51 -12.92 3.53
N VAL A 96 -0.51 -12.17 3.08
CA VAL A 96 -0.66 -10.74 2.83
C VAL A 96 -1.66 -10.51 1.69
N LEU A 97 -1.60 -11.32 0.63
CA LEU A 97 -2.51 -11.19 -0.51
C LEU A 97 -3.97 -11.54 -0.19
N LYS A 98 -4.22 -12.23 0.92
CA LYS A 98 -5.59 -12.53 1.39
C LYS A 98 -6.18 -11.42 2.26
N ARG A 99 -5.35 -10.55 2.82
CA ARG A 99 -5.77 -9.57 3.83
C ARG A 99 -6.42 -8.31 3.23
N PRO A 100 -6.06 -7.82 2.04
CA PRO A 100 -6.50 -6.50 1.60
C PRO A 100 -8.00 -6.40 1.40
N ASP A 101 -8.50 -5.22 1.70
CA ASP A 101 -9.86 -4.80 1.33
C ASP A 101 -9.88 -4.32 -0.13
N TYR A 102 -8.73 -3.94 -0.65
CA TYR A 102 -8.60 -3.46 -2.02
C TYR A 102 -7.18 -3.72 -2.56
N ALA A 103 -7.10 -4.23 -3.77
CA ALA A 103 -5.84 -4.38 -4.49
C ALA A 103 -5.74 -3.30 -5.56
N LEU A 104 -4.75 -2.43 -5.43
CA LEU A 104 -4.53 -1.28 -6.31
C LEU A 104 -3.34 -1.53 -7.23
N SER A 105 -3.51 -1.26 -8.52
CA SER A 105 -2.42 -1.29 -9.48
C SER A 105 -2.14 0.12 -10.01
N PHE A 106 -0.88 0.54 -9.97
CA PHE A 106 -0.46 1.77 -10.64
C PHE A 106 -0.12 1.54 -12.10
N SER A 107 0.25 0.31 -12.47
CA SER A 107 0.65 -0.01 -13.83
C SER A 107 0.70 -1.52 -14.02
N LYS A 108 0.57 -1.96 -15.25
CA LYS A 108 0.84 -3.35 -15.64
C LYS A 108 2.33 -3.66 -15.69
N MET A 109 3.17 -2.62 -15.63
CA MET A 109 4.62 -2.75 -15.59
C MET A 109 5.10 -2.97 -14.16
N THR A 110 6.21 -3.65 -14.01
CA THR A 110 6.89 -3.82 -12.73
C THR A 110 7.86 -2.66 -12.52
N PHE A 111 7.79 -2.05 -11.34
CA PHE A 111 8.74 -1.02 -10.92
C PHE A 111 9.51 -1.46 -9.69
N PRO A 112 10.74 -0.96 -9.47
CA PRO A 112 11.44 -1.19 -8.22
C PRO A 112 10.58 -0.72 -7.04
N HIS A 113 10.58 -1.50 -5.95
CA HIS A 113 9.72 -1.20 -4.79
C HIS A 113 10.02 0.17 -4.16
N GLN A 114 11.26 0.63 -4.20
CA GLN A 114 11.62 1.96 -3.70
C GLN A 114 11.03 3.09 -4.54
N LEU A 115 10.98 2.91 -5.86
CA LEU A 115 10.31 3.86 -6.74
C LEU A 115 8.80 3.85 -6.49
N MET A 116 8.21 2.68 -6.28
CA MET A 116 6.79 2.55 -5.93
C MET A 116 6.45 3.30 -4.65
N ARG A 117 7.35 3.28 -3.67
CA ARG A 117 7.19 4.07 -2.44
C ARG A 117 7.03 5.56 -2.77
N VAL A 118 7.89 6.11 -3.60
CA VAL A 118 7.84 7.53 -3.99
C VAL A 118 6.55 7.84 -4.74
N ILE A 119 6.17 7.00 -5.69
CA ILE A 119 4.94 7.16 -6.47
C ILE A 119 3.72 7.13 -5.55
N LEU A 120 3.65 6.18 -4.63
CA LEU A 120 2.56 6.07 -3.68
C LEU A 120 2.46 7.33 -2.79
N LEU A 121 3.58 7.78 -2.23
CA LEU A 121 3.61 8.96 -1.38
C LEU A 121 3.12 10.19 -2.14
N GLU A 122 3.54 10.37 -3.38
CA GLU A 122 3.10 11.46 -4.23
C GLU A 122 1.59 11.37 -4.48
N GLN A 123 1.05 10.20 -4.79
CA GLN A 123 -0.38 10.03 -5.05
C GLN A 123 -1.23 10.23 -3.79
N ILE A 124 -0.75 9.85 -2.63
CA ILE A 124 -1.44 10.12 -1.36
C ILE A 124 -1.48 11.63 -1.10
N TYR A 125 -0.36 12.31 -1.25
CA TYR A 125 -0.31 13.77 -1.12
C TYR A 125 -1.26 14.44 -2.11
N ARG A 126 -1.22 14.04 -3.37
CA ARG A 126 -2.12 14.52 -4.42
C ARG A 126 -3.59 14.31 -4.07
N SER A 127 -3.93 13.16 -3.53
CA SER A 127 -5.30 12.83 -3.11
C SER A 127 -5.82 13.82 -2.08
N TYR A 128 -5.03 14.14 -1.06
CA TYR A 128 -5.45 15.12 -0.04
C TYR A 128 -5.54 16.54 -0.60
N ARG A 129 -4.69 16.89 -1.55
CA ARG A 129 -4.79 18.18 -2.23
C ARG A 129 -6.09 18.28 -3.03
N ILE A 130 -6.47 17.23 -3.72
CA ILE A 130 -7.73 17.14 -4.45
C ILE A 130 -8.93 17.22 -3.48
N ILE A 131 -8.91 16.41 -2.41
CA ILE A 131 -9.99 16.38 -1.40
C ILE A 131 -10.22 17.76 -0.79
N ASN A 132 -9.16 18.49 -0.50
CA ASN A 132 -9.22 19.80 0.13
C ASN A 132 -9.38 20.95 -0.89
N HIS A 133 -9.61 20.63 -2.16
CA HIS A 133 -9.76 21.61 -3.25
C HIS A 133 -8.58 22.58 -3.36
N GLU A 134 -7.37 22.08 -3.10
CA GLU A 134 -6.15 22.86 -3.18
C GLU A 134 -5.49 22.76 -4.56
N PRO A 135 -4.82 23.84 -5.03
CA PRO A 135 -4.24 23.85 -6.38
C PRO A 135 -2.94 23.03 -6.45
N TYR A 136 -3.03 21.80 -6.85
CA TYR A 136 -1.87 20.92 -7.09
C TYR A 136 -2.10 20.04 -8.30
N HIS A 137 -3.23 19.36 -8.35
CA HIS A 137 -3.60 18.48 -9.46
C HIS A 137 -4.14 19.31 -10.62
N LYS A 138 -3.66 19.01 -11.84
CA LYS A 138 -4.08 19.69 -13.07
C LYS A 138 -4.64 18.72 -14.08
#